data_39c1b54b281969a5947c6cfec488279f
#
_entry.id   39c1b54b281969a5947c6cfec488279f
#
_cell.length_a   1.000
_cell.length_b   1.000
_cell.length_c   1.000
_cell.angle_alpha   90.00
_cell.angle_beta   90.00
_cell.angle_gamma   90.00
#
_symmetry.space_group_name_H-M   'P 1'
#
loop_
_entity.id
_entity.type
_entity.pdbx_description
1 polymer ?
#
loop_
_entity_poly.entity_id
_entity_poly.type
_entity_poly.pdbx_seq_one_letter_code
_entity_poly.pdbx_strand_id
1 'polypeptide(L)'
;MRHATRDELLGQGTPITYPPHRALLQQGDESRHVLLITSGVVKVVASAESGYDMLLAVRIAGDLVGEMAAFEERPRSGTVLACSDVTARIIQVRALEAFLTRHPDAMRAILHMLSARLRWANRRRIDFRAYDSLTRLARVLAELSQAYAQPLPDGDGKRCDLGVTLTQKELASLAGLALNTAEKNLATLTTMGLVERRYRTITICDVPKLLEFAKVVADNPY
;
A
#
# COMPACT_ATOMS: atom_id res chain seq x y z
N MET A 1 -17.31 -3.29 8.88
CA MET A 1 -18.00 -2.00 9.19
C MET A 1 -19.29 -1.94 8.39
N ARG A 2 -20.41 -1.52 9.01
CA ARG A 2 -21.73 -1.37 8.33
C ARG A 2 -21.68 -0.22 7.32
N HIS A 3 -22.51 -0.26 6.26
CA HIS A 3 -22.53 0.81 5.24
C HIS A 3 -22.83 2.19 5.85
N ALA A 4 -23.85 2.30 6.69
CA ALA A 4 -24.20 3.56 7.36
C ALA A 4 -23.06 4.14 8.21
N THR A 5 -22.32 3.28 8.95
CA THR A 5 -21.15 3.70 9.74
C THR A 5 -20.02 4.17 8.84
N ARG A 6 -19.83 3.53 7.68
CA ARG A 6 -18.83 3.97 6.69
C ARG A 6 -19.18 5.33 6.11
N ASP A 7 -20.44 5.55 5.73
CA ASP A 7 -20.91 6.81 5.15
C ASP A 7 -20.79 7.94 6.17
N GLU A 8 -21.10 7.69 7.44
CA GLU A 8 -20.90 8.64 8.52
C GLU A 8 -19.40 8.98 8.71
N LEU A 9 -18.51 7.98 8.68
CA LEU A 9 -17.07 8.21 8.74
C LEU A 9 -16.57 9.03 7.56
N LEU A 10 -17.04 8.74 6.36
CA LEU A 10 -16.74 9.53 5.15
C LEU A 10 -17.25 10.96 5.25
N GLY A 11 -18.29 11.22 6.05
CA GLY A 11 -18.80 12.56 6.37
C GLY A 11 -17.96 13.30 7.42
N GLN A 12 -17.11 12.60 8.19
CA GLN A 12 -16.26 13.23 9.21
C GLN A 12 -15.11 14.04 8.60
N GLY A 13 -14.67 15.05 9.36
CA GLY A 13 -13.50 15.85 9.03
C GLY A 13 -13.67 16.79 7.83
N THR A 14 -12.57 17.43 7.46
CA THR A 14 -12.51 18.43 6.38
C THR A 14 -11.93 17.81 5.12
N PRO A 15 -12.55 17.97 3.95
CA PRO A 15 -11.98 17.49 2.69
C PRO A 15 -10.74 18.30 2.31
N ILE A 16 -9.76 17.61 1.75
CA ILE A 16 -8.50 18.19 1.27
C ILE A 16 -8.04 17.44 0.01
N THR A 17 -7.38 18.14 -0.90
CA THR A 17 -6.79 17.57 -2.11
C THR A 17 -5.29 17.79 -2.15
N TYR A 18 -4.57 16.82 -2.70
CA TYR A 18 -3.13 16.86 -2.87
C TYR A 18 -2.79 16.49 -4.32
N PRO A 19 -2.01 17.32 -5.01
CA PRO A 19 -1.49 16.96 -6.32
C PRO A 19 -0.44 15.85 -6.22
N PRO A 20 -0.11 15.16 -7.32
CA PRO A 20 0.95 14.16 -7.35
C PRO A 20 2.27 14.69 -6.77
N HIS A 21 3.01 13.81 -6.13
CA HIS A 21 4.30 14.07 -5.47
C HIS A 21 4.25 14.98 -4.23
N ARG A 22 3.07 15.43 -3.81
CA ARG A 22 2.93 16.20 -2.57
C ARG A 22 2.92 15.27 -1.35
N ALA A 23 3.66 15.67 -0.30
CA ALA A 23 3.56 15.03 1.00
C ALA A 23 2.23 15.39 1.67
N LEU A 24 1.48 14.38 2.11
CA LEU A 24 0.28 14.49 2.93
C LEU A 24 0.65 14.56 4.42
N LEU A 25 1.62 13.74 4.81
CA LEU A 25 2.18 13.67 6.15
C LEU A 25 3.70 13.55 6.02
N GLN A 26 4.45 14.18 6.92
CA GLN A 26 5.92 14.16 6.90
C GLN A 26 6.44 13.37 8.10
N GLN A 27 7.40 12.47 7.89
CA GLN A 27 8.08 11.75 8.96
C GLN A 27 8.68 12.72 9.98
N GLY A 28 8.51 12.42 11.26
CA GLY A 28 9.02 13.24 12.35
C GLY A 28 8.10 14.37 12.80
N ASP A 29 7.06 14.72 12.02
CA ASP A 29 6.08 15.73 12.45
C ASP A 29 5.29 15.28 13.69
N GLU A 30 4.98 16.21 14.57
CA GLU A 30 4.19 15.96 15.78
C GLU A 30 2.68 16.09 15.59
N SER A 31 2.24 16.38 14.35
CA SER A 31 0.81 16.46 14.05
C SER A 31 0.09 15.13 14.29
N ARG A 32 -1.13 15.17 14.86
CA ARG A 32 -1.83 13.95 15.31
C ARG A 32 -3.13 13.63 14.56
N HIS A 33 -3.51 14.44 13.58
CA HIS A 33 -4.69 14.12 12.77
C HIS A 33 -4.47 12.86 11.93
N VAL A 34 -5.56 12.22 11.54
CA VAL A 34 -5.53 11.12 10.56
C VAL A 34 -6.09 11.60 9.23
N LEU A 35 -5.70 10.94 8.17
CA LEU A 35 -6.24 11.15 6.83
C LEU A 35 -6.96 9.88 6.37
N LEU A 36 -8.25 10.01 6.08
CA LEU A 36 -9.02 8.98 5.38
C LEU A 36 -8.93 9.27 3.88
N ILE A 37 -8.26 8.41 3.14
CA ILE A 37 -8.13 8.54 1.68
C ILE A 37 -9.50 8.24 1.05
N THR A 38 -10.03 9.16 0.27
CA THR A 38 -11.30 8.98 -0.43
C THR A 38 -11.14 8.74 -1.93
N SER A 39 -10.01 9.18 -2.50
CA SER A 39 -9.65 8.97 -3.91
C SER A 39 -8.14 9.04 -4.09
N GLY A 40 -7.63 8.34 -5.09
CA GLY A 40 -6.21 8.35 -5.44
C GLY A 40 -5.38 7.29 -4.71
N VAL A 41 -4.07 7.38 -4.92
CA VAL A 41 -3.07 6.43 -4.42
C VAL A 41 -1.96 7.18 -3.70
N VAL A 42 -1.54 6.68 -2.55
CA VAL A 42 -0.43 7.22 -1.77
C VAL A 42 0.60 6.15 -1.46
N LYS A 43 1.84 6.56 -1.27
CA LYS A 43 2.97 5.74 -0.82
C LYS A 43 3.36 6.14 0.59
N VAL A 44 3.67 5.15 1.41
CA VAL A 44 4.22 5.35 2.75
C VAL A 44 5.70 5.02 2.69
N VAL A 45 6.53 6.02 2.95
CA VAL A 45 8.00 5.93 2.90
C VAL A 45 8.56 6.26 4.27
N ALA A 46 9.54 5.48 4.72
CA ALA A 46 10.33 5.83 5.89
C ALA A 46 11.78 6.06 5.49
N SER A 47 12.37 7.12 6.04
CA SER A 47 13.79 7.45 5.87
C SER A 47 14.55 6.99 7.10
N ALA A 48 15.62 6.22 6.89
CA ALA A 48 16.58 5.88 7.93
C ALA A 48 17.53 7.06 8.20
N GLU A 49 18.20 7.06 9.34
CA GLU A 49 19.21 8.08 9.70
C GLU A 49 20.34 8.18 8.65
N SER A 50 20.62 7.10 7.96
CA SER A 50 21.58 7.04 6.85
C SER A 50 21.13 7.75 5.58
N GLY A 51 19.90 8.31 5.54
CA GLY A 51 19.29 8.91 4.37
C GLY A 51 18.74 7.89 3.35
N TYR A 52 18.69 6.60 3.71
CA TYR A 52 18.07 5.59 2.86
C TYR A 52 16.55 5.60 3.01
N ASP A 53 15.86 5.88 1.91
CA ASP A 53 14.40 5.84 1.84
C ASP A 53 13.89 4.45 1.51
N MET A 54 12.98 3.95 2.32
CA MET A 54 12.32 2.66 2.14
C MET A 54 10.83 2.83 1.91
N LEU A 55 10.32 2.30 0.79
CA LEU A 55 8.89 2.19 0.59
C LEU A 55 8.34 1.10 1.50
N LEU A 56 7.48 1.48 2.44
CA LEU A 56 6.88 0.57 3.41
C LEU A 56 5.57 -0.01 2.89
N ALA A 57 4.76 0.81 2.22
CA ALA A 57 3.43 0.39 1.77
C ALA A 57 2.86 1.34 0.71
N VAL A 58 1.83 0.84 0.01
CA VAL A 58 0.92 1.64 -0.80
C VAL A 58 -0.42 1.70 -0.07
N ARG A 59 -1.17 2.80 -0.24
CA ARG A 59 -2.52 2.98 0.30
C ARG A 59 -3.41 3.61 -0.76
N ILE A 60 -4.69 3.25 -0.72
CA ILE A 60 -5.70 3.66 -1.70
C ILE A 60 -6.96 4.22 -1.02
N ALA A 61 -7.95 4.57 -1.80
CA ALA A 61 -9.26 4.97 -1.30
C ALA A 61 -9.84 3.93 -0.33
N GLY A 62 -10.31 4.40 0.82
CA GLY A 62 -10.78 3.59 1.94
C GLY A 62 -9.73 3.35 3.03
N ASP A 63 -8.45 3.59 2.76
CA ASP A 63 -7.39 3.48 3.76
C ASP A 63 -7.32 4.71 4.68
N LEU A 64 -6.97 4.43 5.95
CA LEU A 64 -6.61 5.43 6.94
C LEU A 64 -5.08 5.51 7.04
N VAL A 65 -4.52 6.73 7.04
CA VAL A 65 -3.09 6.97 7.24
C VAL A 65 -2.85 7.98 8.36
N GLY A 66 -1.69 7.86 9.01
CA GLY A 66 -1.33 8.70 10.17
C GLY A 66 -1.90 8.20 11.49
N GLU A 67 -2.54 7.03 11.50
CA GLU A 67 -3.17 6.41 12.66
C GLU A 67 -2.17 6.06 13.77
N MET A 68 -0.94 5.67 13.42
CA MET A 68 0.08 5.30 14.41
C MET A 68 0.41 6.50 15.31
N ALA A 69 0.81 7.63 14.73
CA ALA A 69 1.12 8.83 15.48
C ALA A 69 -0.10 9.36 16.26
N ALA A 70 -1.30 9.17 15.72
CA ALA A 70 -2.55 9.60 16.33
C ALA A 70 -2.85 8.83 17.62
N PHE A 71 -2.71 7.48 17.60
CA PHE A 71 -3.04 6.63 18.75
C PHE A 71 -1.87 6.44 19.73
N GLU A 72 -0.62 6.52 19.26
CA GLU A 72 0.56 6.31 20.11
C GLU A 72 1.10 7.60 20.74
N GLU A 73 0.57 8.76 20.34
CA GLU A 73 1.06 10.08 20.76
C GLU A 73 2.57 10.32 20.49
N ARG A 74 3.02 9.77 19.34
CA ARG A 74 4.41 9.86 18.87
C ARG A 74 4.51 10.66 17.58
N PRO A 75 5.69 11.16 17.21
CA PRO A 75 5.92 11.73 15.88
C PRO A 75 5.58 10.76 14.74
N ARG A 76 5.30 11.30 13.56
CA ARG A 76 4.99 10.51 12.36
C ARG A 76 6.10 9.49 12.07
N SER A 77 5.74 8.21 11.97
CA SER A 77 6.67 7.11 11.69
C SER A 77 7.14 7.04 10.25
N GLY A 78 6.52 7.78 9.34
CA GLY A 78 6.87 7.81 7.92
C GLY A 78 6.19 8.96 7.19
N THR A 79 6.69 9.25 6.00
CA THR A 79 6.15 10.23 5.07
C THR A 79 5.10 9.58 4.19
N VAL A 80 3.95 10.20 4.01
CA VAL A 80 2.90 9.78 3.08
C VAL A 80 2.93 10.70 1.87
N LEU A 81 3.20 10.14 0.68
CA LEU A 81 3.35 10.87 -0.58
C LEU A 81 2.21 10.54 -1.56
N ALA A 82 1.63 11.54 -2.20
CA ALA A 82 0.67 11.36 -3.27
C ALA A 82 1.34 10.77 -4.52
N CYS A 83 0.77 9.72 -5.10
CA CYS A 83 1.22 9.12 -6.38
C CYS A 83 0.38 9.59 -7.56
N SER A 84 -0.86 9.99 -7.31
CA SER A 84 -1.81 10.57 -8.24
C SER A 84 -2.44 11.80 -7.58
N ASP A 85 -3.43 12.41 -8.21
CA ASP A 85 -4.32 13.31 -7.49
C ASP A 85 -5.03 12.54 -6.38
N VAL A 86 -4.90 13.04 -5.15
CA VAL A 86 -5.44 12.41 -3.94
C VAL A 86 -6.45 13.33 -3.31
N THR A 87 -7.64 12.79 -3.02
CA THR A 87 -8.59 13.43 -2.13
C THR A 87 -8.63 12.65 -0.81
N ALA A 88 -8.60 13.38 0.30
CA ALA A 88 -8.65 12.79 1.63
C ALA A 88 -9.53 13.64 2.56
N ARG A 89 -9.86 13.09 3.71
CA ARG A 89 -10.49 13.84 4.80
C ARG A 89 -9.56 13.90 5.99
N ILE A 90 -9.29 15.11 6.45
CA ILE A 90 -8.55 15.35 7.69
C ILE A 90 -9.51 15.15 8.86
N ILE A 91 -9.24 14.16 9.71
CA ILE A 91 -10.03 13.86 10.89
C ILE A 91 -9.13 14.09 12.11
N GLN A 92 -9.54 14.97 13.00
CA GLN A 92 -8.84 15.20 14.26
C GLN A 92 -8.97 13.98 15.18
N VAL A 93 -7.91 13.64 15.92
CA VAL A 93 -7.88 12.46 16.81
C VAL A 93 -9.10 12.40 17.72
N ARG A 94 -9.42 13.51 18.42
CA ARG A 94 -10.57 13.56 19.33
C ARG A 94 -11.91 13.25 18.63
N ALA A 95 -12.07 13.71 17.38
CA ALA A 95 -13.27 13.44 16.61
C ALA A 95 -13.33 11.96 16.18
N LEU A 96 -12.18 11.38 15.80
CA LEU A 96 -12.08 9.95 15.50
C LEU A 96 -12.38 9.10 16.74
N GLU A 97 -11.80 9.41 17.88
CA GLU A 97 -12.04 8.69 19.15
C GLU A 97 -13.52 8.71 19.56
N ALA A 98 -14.13 9.90 19.52
CA ALA A 98 -15.55 10.05 19.80
C ALA A 98 -16.42 9.26 18.81
N PHE A 99 -16.03 9.21 17.55
CA PHE A 99 -16.69 8.39 16.53
C PHE A 99 -16.56 6.90 16.83
N LEU A 100 -15.34 6.43 17.13
CA LEU A 100 -15.06 5.02 17.42
C LEU A 100 -15.76 4.52 18.69
N THR A 101 -15.90 5.39 19.69
CA THR A 101 -16.66 5.07 20.92
C THR A 101 -18.15 4.82 20.61
N ARG A 102 -18.73 5.58 19.68
CA ARG A 102 -20.12 5.41 19.25
C ARG A 102 -20.33 4.25 18.27
N HIS A 103 -19.28 3.86 17.57
CA HIS A 103 -19.32 2.85 16.50
C HIS A 103 -18.31 1.72 16.73
N PRO A 104 -18.64 0.73 17.59
CA PRO A 104 -17.74 -0.40 17.86
C PRO A 104 -17.37 -1.23 16.62
N ASP A 105 -18.22 -1.22 15.59
CA ASP A 105 -17.94 -1.88 14.31
C ASP A 105 -16.84 -1.13 13.51
N ALA A 106 -16.73 0.18 13.63
CA ALA A 106 -15.63 0.97 13.06
C ALA A 106 -14.32 0.70 13.80
N MET A 107 -14.35 0.65 15.14
CA MET A 107 -13.19 0.26 15.95
C MET A 107 -12.67 -1.13 15.53
N ARG A 108 -13.57 -2.09 15.38
CA ARG A 108 -13.21 -3.43 14.91
C ARG A 108 -12.59 -3.41 13.51
N ALA A 109 -13.11 -2.58 12.60
CA ALA A 109 -12.54 -2.43 11.26
C ALA A 109 -11.11 -1.87 11.30
N ILE A 110 -10.82 -0.89 12.15
CA ILE A 110 -9.46 -0.37 12.36
C ILE A 110 -8.54 -1.46 12.92
N LEU A 111 -8.98 -2.22 13.93
CA LEU A 111 -8.19 -3.34 14.47
C LEU A 111 -7.88 -4.40 13.41
N HIS A 112 -8.86 -4.74 12.56
CA HIS A 112 -8.64 -5.64 11.42
C HIS A 112 -7.61 -5.07 10.44
N MET A 113 -7.71 -3.80 10.09
CA MET A 113 -6.76 -3.12 9.22
C MET A 113 -5.34 -3.16 9.79
N LEU A 114 -5.15 -2.79 11.06
CA LEU A 114 -3.85 -2.82 11.73
C LEU A 114 -3.28 -4.24 11.82
N SER A 115 -4.12 -5.22 12.15
CA SER A 115 -3.72 -6.62 12.17
C SER A 115 -3.30 -7.14 10.80
N ALA A 116 -4.00 -6.73 9.74
CA ALA A 116 -3.61 -7.07 8.37
C ALA A 116 -2.26 -6.44 7.98
N ARG A 117 -2.04 -5.17 8.34
CA ARG A 117 -0.76 -4.47 8.13
C ARG A 117 0.40 -5.16 8.87
N LEU A 118 0.17 -5.57 10.11
CA LEU A 118 1.16 -6.32 10.89
C LEU A 118 1.46 -7.69 10.27
N ARG A 119 0.42 -8.45 9.87
CA ARG A 119 0.62 -9.73 9.17
C ARG A 119 1.41 -9.54 7.87
N TRP A 120 1.12 -8.50 7.11
CA TRP A 120 1.84 -8.18 5.89
C TRP A 120 3.33 -7.90 6.18
N ALA A 121 3.64 -7.05 7.17
CA ALA A 121 5.00 -6.76 7.58
C ALA A 121 5.75 -8.01 8.05
N ASN A 122 5.09 -8.89 8.82
CA ASN A 122 5.67 -10.14 9.27
C ASN A 122 5.95 -11.10 8.11
N ARG A 123 5.03 -11.20 7.12
CA ARG A 123 5.28 -12.00 5.90
C ARG A 123 6.54 -11.51 5.17
N ARG A 124 6.75 -10.19 5.01
CA ARG A 124 7.97 -9.65 4.40
C ARG A 124 9.24 -10.10 5.12
N ARG A 125 9.22 -10.13 6.46
CA ARG A 125 10.36 -10.63 7.26
C ARG A 125 10.61 -12.12 7.05
N ILE A 126 9.55 -12.92 6.93
CA ILE A 126 9.66 -14.35 6.63
C ILE A 126 10.18 -14.54 5.21
N ASP A 127 9.60 -13.84 4.23
CA ASP A 127 9.98 -13.93 2.81
C ASP A 127 11.47 -13.64 2.60
N PHE A 128 12.01 -12.68 3.36
CA PHE A 128 13.43 -12.33 3.31
C PHE A 128 14.36 -13.51 3.63
N ARG A 129 13.93 -14.44 4.47
CA ARG A 129 14.69 -15.61 4.88
C ARG A 129 14.33 -16.88 4.10
N ALA A 130 13.07 -17.01 3.70
CA ALA A 130 12.52 -18.24 3.15
C ALA A 130 12.67 -18.37 1.63
N TYR A 131 12.82 -17.24 0.91
CA TYR A 131 12.80 -17.23 -0.55
C TYR A 131 14.02 -16.51 -1.15
N ASP A 132 14.41 -16.96 -2.35
CA ASP A 132 15.39 -16.26 -3.19
C ASP A 132 14.86 -14.90 -3.68
N SER A 133 15.75 -14.10 -4.25
CA SER A 133 15.45 -12.73 -4.67
C SER A 133 14.38 -12.65 -5.76
N LEU A 134 14.33 -13.62 -6.68
CA LEU A 134 13.38 -13.66 -7.78
C LEU A 134 11.97 -13.96 -7.25
N THR A 135 11.86 -14.98 -6.40
CA THR A 135 10.60 -15.35 -5.76
C THR A 135 10.08 -14.21 -4.88
N ARG A 136 10.94 -13.52 -4.12
CA ARG A 136 10.53 -12.36 -3.31
C ARG A 136 9.93 -11.24 -4.15
N LEU A 137 10.54 -10.93 -5.29
CA LEU A 137 10.01 -9.93 -6.22
C LEU A 137 8.66 -10.36 -6.79
N ALA A 138 8.53 -11.61 -7.21
CA ALA A 138 7.27 -12.17 -7.70
C ALA A 138 6.16 -12.12 -6.64
N ARG A 139 6.48 -12.39 -5.37
CA ARG A 139 5.53 -12.30 -4.24
C ARG A 139 5.04 -10.87 -4.03
N VAL A 140 5.94 -9.87 -4.10
CA VAL A 140 5.55 -8.45 -4.04
C VAL A 140 4.58 -8.10 -5.17
N LEU A 141 4.91 -8.49 -6.41
CA LEU A 141 4.07 -8.21 -7.57
C LEU A 141 2.70 -8.91 -7.48
N ALA A 142 2.69 -10.17 -7.03
CA ALA A 142 1.48 -10.94 -6.80
C ALA A 142 0.56 -10.27 -5.75
N GLU A 143 1.11 -9.85 -4.62
CA GLU A 143 0.34 -9.17 -3.57
C GLU A 143 -0.15 -7.79 -4.01
N LEU A 144 0.68 -7.02 -4.73
CA LEU A 144 0.24 -5.74 -5.30
C LEU A 144 -0.88 -5.95 -6.32
N SER A 145 -0.81 -7.01 -7.14
CA SER A 145 -1.88 -7.32 -8.10
C SER A 145 -3.19 -7.69 -7.41
N GLN A 146 -3.15 -8.46 -6.33
CA GLN A 146 -4.36 -8.78 -5.56
C GLN A 146 -4.99 -7.56 -4.88
N ALA A 147 -4.16 -6.59 -4.46
CA ALA A 147 -4.62 -5.43 -3.71
C ALA A 147 -5.08 -4.27 -4.59
N TYR A 148 -4.44 -4.05 -5.75
CA TYR A 148 -4.56 -2.79 -6.49
C TYR A 148 -4.82 -2.99 -7.99
N ALA A 149 -4.75 -4.22 -8.52
CA ALA A 149 -4.84 -4.46 -9.95
C ALA A 149 -6.15 -3.97 -10.55
N GLN A 150 -6.01 -3.39 -11.72
CA GLN A 150 -7.13 -3.03 -12.58
C GLN A 150 -7.16 -4.00 -13.76
N PRO A 151 -8.27 -4.74 -13.99
CA PRO A 151 -8.39 -5.62 -15.15
C PRO A 151 -8.19 -4.84 -16.44
N LEU A 152 -7.47 -5.42 -17.38
CA LEU A 152 -7.35 -4.86 -18.73
C LEU A 152 -8.53 -5.33 -19.60
N PRO A 153 -9.07 -4.44 -20.47
CA PRO A 153 -10.29 -4.74 -21.24
C PRO A 153 -10.12 -5.80 -22.34
N ASP A 154 -8.88 -6.15 -22.67
CA ASP A 154 -8.51 -6.95 -23.84
C ASP A 154 -8.03 -8.36 -23.48
N GLY A 155 -8.66 -9.03 -22.53
CA GLY A 155 -8.16 -10.33 -22.12
C GLY A 155 -9.19 -11.28 -21.53
N ASP A 156 -8.73 -12.49 -21.33
CA ASP A 156 -9.42 -13.58 -20.63
C ASP A 156 -9.50 -13.36 -19.08
N GLY A 157 -9.32 -12.12 -18.62
CA GLY A 157 -9.31 -11.74 -17.21
C GLY A 157 -8.02 -12.09 -16.48
N LYS A 158 -7.00 -12.61 -17.15
CA LYS A 158 -5.71 -12.98 -16.56
C LYS A 158 -4.72 -11.83 -16.51
N ARG A 159 -4.89 -10.84 -17.41
CA ARG A 159 -4.02 -9.66 -17.48
C ARG A 159 -4.55 -8.51 -16.63
N CYS A 160 -3.66 -7.85 -15.92
CA CYS A 160 -4.02 -6.66 -15.16
C CYS A 160 -2.87 -5.65 -15.14
N ASP A 161 -3.20 -4.37 -15.05
CA ASP A 161 -2.26 -3.33 -14.66
C ASP A 161 -2.17 -3.28 -13.13
N LEU A 162 -0.98 -3.05 -12.57
CA LEU A 162 -0.84 -2.94 -11.11
C LEU A 162 -1.63 -1.77 -10.51
N GLY A 163 -2.10 -0.82 -11.31
CA GLY A 163 -2.86 0.33 -10.83
C GLY A 163 -2.05 1.32 -9.97
N VAL A 164 -0.77 1.04 -9.78
CA VAL A 164 0.14 1.84 -8.96
C VAL A 164 1.44 2.09 -9.71
N THR A 165 1.80 3.36 -9.84
CA THR A 165 3.10 3.74 -10.42
C THR A 165 4.21 3.57 -9.39
N LEU A 166 5.07 2.56 -9.60
CA LEU A 166 6.23 2.28 -8.77
C LEU A 166 7.51 2.40 -9.59
N THR A 167 8.50 3.08 -9.03
CA THR A 167 9.86 3.05 -9.56
C THR A 167 10.51 1.71 -9.25
N GLN A 168 11.55 1.35 -10.00
CA GLN A 168 12.31 0.12 -9.72
C GLN A 168 12.97 0.14 -8.34
N LYS A 169 13.40 1.32 -7.86
CA LYS A 169 13.94 1.51 -6.51
C LYS A 169 12.89 1.20 -5.45
N GLU A 170 11.66 1.66 -5.65
CA GLU A 170 10.54 1.41 -4.72
C GLU A 170 10.13 -0.07 -4.72
N LEU A 171 10.08 -0.69 -5.90
CA LEU A 171 9.79 -2.12 -6.02
C LEU A 171 10.89 -2.97 -5.37
N ALA A 172 12.16 -2.61 -5.59
CA ALA A 172 13.31 -3.22 -4.92
C ALA A 172 13.20 -3.11 -3.39
N SER A 173 12.82 -1.92 -2.91
CA SER A 173 12.62 -1.64 -1.49
C SER A 173 11.54 -2.55 -0.89
N LEU A 174 10.36 -2.66 -1.52
CA LEU A 174 9.28 -3.56 -1.06
C LEU A 174 9.72 -5.03 -1.01
N ALA A 175 10.56 -5.47 -1.95
CA ALA A 175 11.05 -6.85 -2.02
C ALA A 175 12.29 -7.09 -1.13
N GLY A 176 12.83 -6.05 -0.48
CA GLY A 176 14.07 -6.13 0.29
C GLY A 176 15.27 -6.49 -0.58
N LEU A 177 15.38 -5.87 -1.76
CA LEU A 177 16.42 -6.13 -2.77
C LEU A 177 17.27 -4.89 -3.03
N ALA A 178 18.52 -5.11 -3.43
CA ALA A 178 19.29 -4.07 -4.10
C ALA A 178 18.69 -3.77 -5.47
N LEU A 179 18.79 -2.51 -5.94
CA LEU A 179 18.20 -2.07 -7.20
C LEU A 179 18.63 -2.95 -8.38
N ASN A 180 19.92 -3.19 -8.57
CA ASN A 180 20.45 -4.02 -9.66
C ASN A 180 19.90 -5.47 -9.63
N THR A 181 19.63 -6.00 -8.44
CA THR A 181 19.03 -7.34 -8.27
C THR A 181 17.58 -7.33 -8.69
N ALA A 182 16.83 -6.30 -8.28
CA ALA A 182 15.43 -6.15 -8.67
C ALA A 182 15.28 -5.97 -10.18
N GLU A 183 16.17 -5.20 -10.82
CA GLU A 183 16.19 -4.99 -12.28
C GLU A 183 16.42 -6.31 -13.03
N LYS A 184 17.42 -7.11 -12.62
CA LYS A 184 17.70 -8.43 -13.20
C LYS A 184 16.51 -9.37 -13.01
N ASN A 185 15.96 -9.43 -11.81
CA ASN A 185 14.81 -10.28 -11.52
C ASN A 185 13.57 -9.86 -12.31
N LEU A 186 13.33 -8.57 -12.47
CA LEU A 186 12.21 -8.07 -13.27
C LEU A 186 12.37 -8.43 -14.75
N ALA A 187 13.60 -8.35 -15.29
CA ALA A 187 13.91 -8.80 -16.64
C ALA A 187 13.66 -10.32 -16.79
N THR A 188 14.04 -11.13 -15.79
CA THR A 188 13.76 -12.56 -15.76
C THR A 188 12.25 -12.84 -15.78
N LEU A 189 11.47 -12.18 -14.95
CA LEU A 189 10.01 -12.34 -14.92
C LEU A 189 9.37 -11.90 -16.24
N THR A 190 9.95 -10.90 -16.92
CA THR A 190 9.51 -10.48 -18.26
C THR A 190 9.82 -11.56 -19.29
N THR A 191 11.00 -12.14 -19.29
CA THR A 191 11.37 -13.26 -20.18
C THR A 191 10.49 -14.49 -19.96
N MET A 192 10.05 -14.73 -18.71
CA MET A 192 9.11 -15.80 -18.38
C MET A 192 7.67 -15.51 -18.81
N GLY A 193 7.39 -14.31 -19.33
CA GLY A 193 6.05 -13.89 -19.76
C GLY A 193 5.09 -13.64 -18.58
N LEU A 194 5.61 -13.44 -17.37
CA LEU A 194 4.79 -13.17 -16.18
C LEU A 194 4.44 -11.70 -16.03
N VAL A 195 5.35 -10.81 -16.46
CA VAL A 195 5.18 -9.37 -16.37
C VAL A 195 5.62 -8.69 -17.67
N GLU A 196 5.00 -7.56 -17.96
CA GLU A 196 5.39 -6.65 -19.03
C GLU A 196 5.68 -5.28 -18.44
N ARG A 197 6.81 -4.68 -18.81
CA ARG A 197 7.18 -3.33 -18.39
C ARG A 197 6.71 -2.33 -19.43
N ARG A 198 5.94 -1.36 -19.00
CA ARG A 198 5.61 -0.15 -19.77
C ARG A 198 6.16 1.09 -19.06
N TYR A 199 6.13 2.20 -19.75
CA TYR A 199 6.56 3.47 -19.14
C TYR A 199 5.75 3.74 -17.85
N ARG A 200 6.42 3.68 -16.69
CA ARG A 200 5.87 3.91 -15.34
C ARG A 200 4.81 2.91 -14.85
N THR A 201 4.48 1.87 -15.61
CA THR A 201 3.53 0.85 -15.19
C THR A 201 4.10 -0.56 -15.35
N ILE A 202 3.58 -1.49 -14.57
CA ILE A 202 3.87 -2.91 -14.69
C ILE A 202 2.54 -3.61 -14.95
N THR A 203 2.48 -4.32 -16.05
CA THR A 203 1.36 -5.19 -16.38
C THR A 203 1.70 -6.61 -15.96
N ILE A 204 0.84 -7.25 -15.21
CA ILE A 204 0.91 -8.70 -14.97
C ILE A 204 0.24 -9.38 -16.17
N CYS A 205 0.98 -10.24 -16.85
CA CYS A 205 0.51 -10.91 -18.05
C CYS A 205 -0.37 -12.14 -17.77
N ASP A 206 -0.15 -12.78 -16.62
CA ASP A 206 -0.90 -13.97 -16.19
C ASP A 206 -0.90 -13.99 -14.64
N VAL A 207 -1.98 -13.48 -14.04
CA VAL A 207 -2.12 -13.41 -12.59
C VAL A 207 -2.10 -14.80 -11.94
N PRO A 208 -2.87 -15.82 -12.41
CA PRO A 208 -2.81 -17.17 -11.88
C PRO A 208 -1.40 -17.75 -11.88
N LYS A 209 -0.70 -17.65 -13.00
CA LYS A 209 0.67 -18.17 -13.13
C LYS A 209 1.68 -17.42 -12.26
N LEU A 210 1.50 -16.10 -12.09
CA LEU A 210 2.34 -15.33 -11.18
C LEU A 210 2.11 -15.76 -9.72
N LEU A 211 0.86 -15.98 -9.31
CA LEU A 211 0.51 -16.46 -7.96
C LEU A 211 1.13 -17.83 -7.67
N GLU A 212 1.03 -18.75 -8.62
CA GLU A 212 1.64 -20.08 -8.54
C GLU A 212 3.16 -19.98 -8.40
N PHE A 213 3.83 -19.25 -9.29
CA PHE A 213 5.28 -19.02 -9.24
C PHE A 213 5.71 -18.39 -7.92
N ALA A 214 4.96 -17.38 -7.46
CA ALA A 214 5.22 -16.67 -6.21
C ALA A 214 4.88 -17.50 -4.96
N LYS A 215 4.27 -18.68 -5.10
CA LYS A 215 3.76 -19.50 -3.99
C LYS A 215 2.86 -18.70 -3.05
N VAL A 216 1.99 -17.88 -3.63
CA VAL A 216 1.01 -17.07 -2.91
C VAL A 216 -0.36 -17.71 -3.10
N VAL A 217 -1.04 -18.00 -2.00
CA VAL A 217 -2.41 -18.52 -2.05
C VAL A 217 -3.35 -17.39 -2.45
N ALA A 218 -4.25 -17.67 -3.40
CA ALA A 218 -5.19 -16.70 -3.97
C ALA A 218 -6.19 -16.09 -2.95
N ASP A 219 -6.26 -16.63 -1.73
CA ASP A 219 -7.32 -16.38 -0.75
C ASP A 219 -6.86 -15.53 0.45
N ASN A 220 -6.18 -14.43 0.24
CA ASN A 220 -5.97 -13.53 1.35
C ASN A 220 -6.07 -12.05 0.95
N PRO A 221 -7.31 -11.56 0.77
CA PRO A 221 -7.52 -10.12 0.80
C PRO A 221 -7.16 -9.63 2.23
N TYR A 222 -6.62 -8.44 2.30
CA TYR A 222 -6.27 -7.73 3.55
C TYR A 222 -7.37 -7.78 4.60
#